data_728b02fafbe421fa5f0357ca45371624
#
_entry.id   728b02fafbe421fa5f0357ca45371624
#
_cell.length_a   1.000
_cell.length_b   1.000
_cell.length_c   1.000
_cell.angle_alpha   90.00
_cell.angle_beta   90.00
_cell.angle_gamma   90.00
#
_symmetry.space_group_name_H-M   'P 1'
#
loop_
_entity.id
_entity.type
_entity.pdbx_description
1 polymer ?
#
loop_
_entity_poly.entity_id
_entity_poly.type
_entity_poly.pdbx_seq_one_letter_code
_entity_poly.pdbx_strand_id
1 'polypeptide(L)'
;MSVVTANKPRTVLFASLIGTTIEFYDFYIYATAAVLVFPRLFFPTADPGAAMLQSLATFAIAFFARPVGSAVFGHFGDRVGRKATLVAALLTMGLSTILIGLLPTYAQIGVAAPLLLALCRFGQGLGLGGEWGGAVLLATENAPPGKRAWYGMFPQLGAPIGFFLSGGVFLLLGEVMTDEDFFAWGWRIPFLASAVLVGVGLYIRLKITETPDFQKVLDSKARVKVPVVTVMRDHRRALVLGTFIALSTFVIFYLMTVFALSWGTAKLGYTRQQFLLLQLFSVLFFALTIPLSALLADRRGRRTAMMLVSGAIAVFGLLYGPLFGAGGAWSVGAFMVLGMCLVGFTYGPLGTLLAELFPAEVRYTGASLTFNFASILGASAAPYIALWLGTNYGLEYVGYYLSGAALISLAALIMAKSLMPRTGAG
;
A
#
# COMPACT_ATOMS: atom_id res chain seq x y z
N MET A 1 -3.12 -15.36 37.67
CA MET A 1 -2.43 -14.45 36.71
C MET A 1 -1.61 -15.31 35.75
N SER A 2 -2.11 -15.58 34.56
CA SER A 2 -1.31 -16.26 33.53
C SER A 2 -0.21 -15.28 33.08
N VAL A 3 1.04 -15.69 33.24
CA VAL A 3 2.19 -14.97 32.71
C VAL A 3 2.01 -14.90 31.18
N VAL A 4 1.57 -13.75 30.65
CA VAL A 4 1.52 -13.53 29.21
C VAL A 4 2.97 -13.53 28.73
N THR A 5 3.38 -14.63 28.13
CA THR A 5 4.72 -14.74 27.54
C THR A 5 4.84 -13.68 26.44
N ALA A 6 5.76 -12.73 26.61
CA ALA A 6 6.01 -11.69 25.63
C ALA A 6 6.35 -12.31 24.26
N ASN A 7 5.85 -11.73 23.20
CA ASN A 7 6.17 -12.15 21.83
C ASN A 7 7.68 -12.11 21.60
N LYS A 8 8.24 -13.17 21.00
CA LYS A 8 9.64 -13.11 20.56
C LYS A 8 9.77 -12.04 19.45
N PRO A 9 10.72 -11.09 19.56
CA PRO A 9 10.85 -10.00 18.59
C PRO A 9 10.89 -10.49 17.13
N ARG A 10 11.67 -11.53 16.86
CA ARG A 10 11.75 -12.12 15.50
C ARG A 10 10.39 -12.61 15.00
N THR A 11 9.60 -13.26 15.82
CA THR A 11 8.27 -13.77 15.44
C THR A 11 7.33 -12.62 15.04
N VAL A 12 7.35 -11.51 15.78
CA VAL A 12 6.54 -10.32 15.50
C VAL A 12 6.95 -9.68 14.17
N LEU A 13 8.26 -9.50 13.97
CA LEU A 13 8.79 -8.87 12.75
C LEU A 13 8.47 -9.70 11.51
N PHE A 14 8.71 -11.02 11.56
CA PHE A 14 8.38 -11.91 10.45
C PHE A 14 6.88 -11.99 10.18
N ALA A 15 6.07 -12.01 11.21
CA ALA A 15 4.61 -12.04 11.04
C ALA A 15 4.07 -10.77 10.39
N SER A 16 4.58 -9.60 10.79
CA SER A 16 4.22 -8.33 10.19
C SER A 16 4.68 -8.25 8.73
N LEU A 17 5.90 -8.68 8.45
CA LEU A 17 6.47 -8.70 7.09
C LEU A 17 5.71 -9.65 6.16
N ILE A 18 5.51 -10.90 6.58
CA ILE A 18 4.85 -11.92 5.75
C ILE A 18 3.38 -11.55 5.52
N GLY A 19 2.70 -11.06 6.56
CA GLY A 19 1.31 -10.62 6.42
C GLY A 19 1.15 -9.55 5.36
N THR A 20 1.90 -8.47 5.47
CA THR A 20 1.84 -7.38 4.48
C THR A 20 2.40 -7.76 3.11
N THR A 21 3.35 -8.68 3.03
CA THR A 21 3.80 -9.24 1.73
C THR A 21 2.67 -9.94 1.00
N ILE A 22 1.89 -10.78 1.71
CA ILE A 22 0.73 -11.48 1.14
C ILE A 22 -0.33 -10.46 0.69
N GLU A 23 -0.60 -9.47 1.55
CA GLU A 23 -1.53 -8.38 1.28
C GLU A 23 -1.18 -7.63 -0.02
N PHE A 24 0.08 -7.19 -0.14
CA PHE A 24 0.53 -6.46 -1.32
C PHE A 24 0.64 -7.36 -2.56
N TYR A 25 1.02 -8.62 -2.40
CA TYR A 25 1.00 -9.59 -3.49
C TYR A 25 -0.42 -9.71 -4.08
N ASP A 26 -1.43 -9.98 -3.24
CA ASP A 26 -2.82 -10.11 -3.64
C ASP A 26 -3.36 -8.85 -4.31
N PHE A 27 -2.94 -7.68 -3.82
CA PHE A 27 -3.31 -6.40 -4.41
C PHE A 27 -2.70 -6.19 -5.80
N TYR A 28 -1.42 -6.51 -5.97
CA TYR A 28 -0.71 -6.27 -7.22
C TYR A 28 -1.00 -7.30 -8.30
N ILE A 29 -1.29 -8.57 -7.96
CA ILE A 29 -1.74 -9.53 -8.97
C ILE A 29 -3.06 -9.09 -9.60
N TYR A 30 -3.98 -8.50 -8.83
CA TYR A 30 -5.18 -7.91 -9.38
C TYR A 30 -4.86 -6.73 -10.31
N ALA A 31 -3.98 -5.82 -9.90
CA ALA A 31 -3.58 -4.67 -10.70
C ALA A 31 -3.01 -5.10 -12.06
N THR A 32 -2.16 -6.12 -12.08
CA THR A 32 -1.59 -6.69 -13.30
C THR A 32 -2.68 -7.36 -14.15
N ALA A 33 -3.56 -8.16 -13.56
CA ALA A 33 -4.65 -8.81 -14.27
C ALA A 33 -5.68 -7.80 -14.82
N ALA A 34 -5.93 -6.69 -14.12
CA ALA A 34 -6.82 -5.62 -14.58
C ALA A 34 -6.34 -4.96 -15.88
N VAL A 35 -5.05 -5.01 -16.14
CA VAL A 35 -4.47 -4.51 -17.40
C VAL A 35 -4.35 -5.60 -18.45
N LEU A 36 -3.94 -6.84 -18.05
CA LEU A 36 -3.59 -7.92 -18.98
C LEU A 36 -4.75 -8.81 -19.37
N VAL A 37 -5.63 -9.10 -18.42
CA VAL A 37 -6.55 -10.24 -18.48
C VAL A 37 -8.01 -9.80 -18.53
N PHE A 38 -8.41 -8.96 -17.58
CA PHE A 38 -9.81 -8.65 -17.36
C PHE A 38 -10.48 -7.88 -18.51
N PRO A 39 -9.81 -6.96 -19.23
CA PRO A 39 -10.41 -6.33 -20.39
C PRO A 39 -10.92 -7.34 -21.42
N ARG A 40 -10.14 -8.40 -21.65
CA ARG A 40 -10.46 -9.44 -22.64
C ARG A 40 -11.48 -10.46 -22.15
N LEU A 41 -11.38 -10.88 -20.87
CA LEU A 41 -12.16 -12.01 -20.35
C LEU A 41 -13.42 -11.61 -19.58
N PHE A 42 -13.46 -10.41 -19.03
CA PHE A 42 -14.57 -9.93 -18.19
C PHE A 42 -15.33 -8.74 -18.78
N PHE A 43 -14.70 -7.98 -19.66
CA PHE A 43 -15.27 -6.77 -20.29
C PHE A 43 -15.14 -6.78 -21.80
N PRO A 44 -15.62 -7.84 -22.51
CA PRO A 44 -15.48 -7.91 -23.95
C PRO A 44 -16.39 -6.88 -24.61
N THR A 45 -15.83 -5.79 -25.11
CA THR A 45 -16.49 -4.75 -25.89
C THR A 45 -15.77 -4.58 -27.22
N ALA A 46 -16.46 -3.99 -28.23
CA ALA A 46 -15.86 -3.70 -29.52
C ALA A 46 -14.76 -2.64 -29.45
N ASP A 47 -14.78 -1.79 -28.41
CA ASP A 47 -13.76 -0.78 -28.15
C ASP A 47 -12.79 -1.28 -27.05
N PRO A 48 -11.52 -1.57 -27.40
CA PRO A 48 -10.51 -1.99 -26.42
C PRO A 48 -10.24 -0.94 -25.33
N GLY A 49 -10.38 0.35 -25.66
CA GLY A 49 -10.23 1.44 -24.68
C GLY A 49 -11.33 1.41 -23.63
N ALA A 50 -12.58 1.21 -24.05
CA ALA A 50 -13.70 1.06 -23.11
C ALA A 50 -13.54 -0.18 -22.22
N ALA A 51 -13.10 -1.31 -22.78
CA ALA A 51 -12.80 -2.53 -21.99
C ALA A 51 -11.75 -2.27 -20.91
N MET A 52 -10.67 -1.58 -21.27
CA MET A 52 -9.61 -1.21 -20.33
C MET A 52 -10.13 -0.28 -19.22
N LEU A 53 -10.91 0.75 -19.58
CA LEU A 53 -11.49 1.67 -18.59
C LEU A 53 -12.43 0.96 -17.61
N GLN A 54 -13.27 0.05 -18.10
CA GLN A 54 -14.16 -0.77 -17.25
C GLN A 54 -13.35 -1.66 -16.29
N SER A 55 -12.30 -2.30 -16.78
CA SER A 55 -11.42 -3.11 -15.96
C SER A 55 -10.73 -2.26 -14.87
N LEU A 56 -10.18 -1.10 -15.23
CA LEU A 56 -9.55 -0.20 -14.28
C LEU A 56 -10.54 0.42 -13.29
N ALA A 57 -11.81 0.59 -13.68
CA ALA A 57 -12.85 1.02 -12.76
C ALA A 57 -13.07 -0.03 -11.63
N THR A 58 -12.99 -1.33 -11.95
CA THR A 58 -13.05 -2.36 -10.89
C THR A 58 -11.84 -2.30 -9.97
N PHE A 59 -10.66 -1.96 -10.49
CA PHE A 59 -9.47 -1.75 -9.65
C PHE A 59 -9.69 -0.64 -8.62
N ALA A 60 -10.36 0.45 -9.02
CA ALA A 60 -10.66 1.57 -8.13
C ALA A 60 -11.60 1.20 -6.96
N ILE A 61 -12.48 0.19 -7.11
CA ILE A 61 -13.43 -0.24 -6.06
C ILE A 61 -12.71 -0.54 -4.74
N ALA A 62 -11.54 -1.19 -4.78
CA ALA A 62 -10.80 -1.49 -3.56
C ALA A 62 -10.41 -0.23 -2.77
N PHE A 63 -10.06 0.87 -3.44
CA PHE A 63 -9.67 2.12 -2.75
C PHE A 63 -10.84 2.74 -1.99
N PHE A 64 -12.05 2.63 -2.51
CA PHE A 64 -13.26 3.09 -1.82
C PHE A 64 -13.70 2.12 -0.70
N ALA A 65 -13.43 0.82 -0.86
CA ALA A 65 -13.72 -0.17 0.17
C ALA A 65 -12.76 -0.08 1.37
N ARG A 66 -11.50 0.37 1.18
CA ARG A 66 -10.47 0.46 2.23
C ARG A 66 -10.88 1.30 3.44
N PRO A 67 -11.41 2.53 3.34
CA PRO A 67 -11.88 3.28 4.50
C PRO A 67 -13.00 2.58 5.27
N VAL A 68 -13.90 1.89 4.56
CA VAL A 68 -14.94 1.07 5.19
C VAL A 68 -14.30 -0.08 5.96
N GLY A 69 -13.35 -0.79 5.34
CA GLY A 69 -12.53 -1.82 5.99
C GLY A 69 -11.78 -1.29 7.22
N SER A 70 -11.15 -0.11 7.11
CA SER A 70 -10.47 0.54 8.24
C SER A 70 -11.42 0.85 9.40
N ALA A 71 -12.63 1.31 9.08
CA ALA A 71 -13.65 1.59 10.07
C ALA A 71 -14.11 0.31 10.78
N VAL A 72 -14.41 -0.74 10.02
CA VAL A 72 -14.89 -2.02 10.54
C VAL A 72 -13.79 -2.73 11.33
N PHE A 73 -12.67 -3.04 10.69
CA PHE A 73 -11.57 -3.76 11.33
C PHE A 73 -10.86 -2.93 12.39
N GLY A 74 -10.76 -1.60 12.23
CA GLY A 74 -10.26 -0.71 13.25
C GLY A 74 -11.12 -0.76 14.51
N HIS A 75 -12.44 -0.74 14.37
CA HIS A 75 -13.37 -0.88 15.49
C HIS A 75 -13.11 -2.18 16.27
N PHE A 76 -13.00 -3.30 15.57
CA PHE A 76 -12.68 -4.58 16.21
C PHE A 76 -11.26 -4.62 16.78
N GLY A 77 -10.28 -4.04 16.07
CA GLY A 77 -8.88 -3.98 16.51
C GLY A 77 -8.67 -3.18 17.79
N ASP A 78 -9.44 -2.12 17.98
CA ASP A 78 -9.40 -1.28 19.21
C ASP A 78 -10.29 -1.83 20.35
N ARG A 79 -11.17 -2.80 20.07
CA ARG A 79 -12.09 -3.39 21.08
C ARG A 79 -11.85 -4.84 21.40
N VAL A 80 -11.56 -5.66 20.40
CA VAL A 80 -11.42 -7.14 20.54
C VAL A 80 -9.95 -7.53 20.60
N GLY A 81 -9.10 -6.84 19.83
CA GLY A 81 -7.66 -7.07 19.82
C GLY A 81 -7.05 -7.03 18.41
N ARG A 82 -5.75 -6.76 18.36
CA ARG A 82 -5.00 -6.63 17.11
C ARG A 82 -4.91 -7.97 16.39
N LYS A 83 -4.64 -9.06 17.13
CA LYS A 83 -4.48 -10.42 16.59
C LYS A 83 -5.72 -10.93 15.87
N ALA A 84 -6.87 -10.93 16.56
CA ALA A 84 -8.13 -11.44 16.00
C ALA A 84 -8.54 -10.66 14.73
N THR A 85 -8.37 -9.35 14.77
CA THR A 85 -8.70 -8.46 13.66
C THR A 85 -7.80 -8.70 12.44
N LEU A 86 -6.49 -8.89 12.65
CA LEU A 86 -5.55 -9.23 11.59
C LEU A 86 -5.86 -10.57 10.93
N VAL A 87 -6.29 -11.57 11.71
CA VAL A 87 -6.73 -12.87 11.15
C VAL A 87 -7.97 -12.69 10.29
N ALA A 88 -8.98 -11.95 10.77
CA ALA A 88 -10.20 -11.71 10.02
C ALA A 88 -9.96 -10.91 8.73
N ALA A 89 -9.10 -9.88 8.78
CA ALA A 89 -8.72 -9.08 7.61
C ALA A 89 -7.99 -9.92 6.55
N LEU A 90 -7.01 -10.75 6.97
CA LEU A 90 -6.30 -11.68 6.08
C LEU A 90 -7.25 -12.66 5.40
N LEU A 91 -8.18 -13.26 6.15
CA LEU A 91 -9.13 -14.20 5.58
C LEU A 91 -10.10 -13.51 4.61
N THR A 92 -10.59 -12.31 4.95
CA THR A 92 -11.48 -11.55 4.06
C THR A 92 -10.79 -11.23 2.73
N MET A 93 -9.56 -10.75 2.78
CA MET A 93 -8.78 -10.42 1.58
C MET A 93 -8.40 -11.68 0.80
N GLY A 94 -7.83 -12.67 1.46
CA GLY A 94 -7.31 -13.88 0.83
C GLY A 94 -8.41 -14.72 0.19
N LEU A 95 -9.54 -14.92 0.87
CA LEU A 95 -10.70 -15.63 0.28
C LEU A 95 -11.23 -14.88 -0.94
N SER A 96 -11.33 -13.55 -0.88
CA SER A 96 -11.74 -12.74 -2.02
C SER A 96 -10.78 -12.90 -3.21
N THR A 97 -9.47 -12.97 -2.95
CA THR A 97 -8.45 -13.19 -3.99
C THR A 97 -8.56 -14.58 -4.61
N ILE A 98 -8.69 -15.63 -3.80
CA ILE A 98 -8.86 -17.00 -4.28
C ILE A 98 -10.11 -17.13 -5.13
N LEU A 99 -11.23 -16.52 -4.70
CA LEU A 99 -12.49 -16.53 -5.44
C LEU A 99 -12.34 -15.88 -6.82
N ILE A 100 -11.54 -14.80 -6.98
CA ILE A 100 -11.26 -14.21 -8.31
C ILE A 100 -10.66 -15.27 -9.24
N GLY A 101 -9.69 -16.07 -8.77
CA GLY A 101 -9.10 -17.15 -9.55
C GLY A 101 -10.08 -18.25 -9.97
N LEU A 102 -11.20 -18.38 -9.26
CA LEU A 102 -12.25 -19.38 -9.54
C LEU A 102 -13.42 -18.82 -10.36
N LEU A 103 -13.47 -17.50 -10.60
CA LEU A 103 -14.58 -16.88 -11.31
C LEU A 103 -14.71 -17.41 -12.74
N PRO A 104 -15.95 -17.74 -13.19
CA PRO A 104 -16.22 -17.94 -14.61
C PRO A 104 -16.11 -16.60 -15.36
N THR A 105 -15.74 -16.68 -16.64
CA THR A 105 -15.54 -15.52 -17.52
C THR A 105 -16.87 -14.99 -18.06
N TYR A 106 -16.83 -13.83 -18.72
CA TYR A 106 -18.02 -13.26 -19.38
C TYR A 106 -18.64 -14.20 -20.42
N ALA A 107 -17.81 -14.95 -21.15
CA ALA A 107 -18.28 -15.91 -22.14
C ALA A 107 -19.13 -17.04 -21.52
N GLN A 108 -18.95 -17.34 -20.23
CA GLN A 108 -19.65 -18.42 -19.53
C GLN A 108 -20.93 -17.94 -18.81
N ILE A 109 -20.91 -16.77 -18.17
CA ILE A 109 -22.01 -16.28 -17.32
C ILE A 109 -22.44 -14.84 -17.62
N GLY A 110 -21.96 -14.24 -18.70
CA GLY A 110 -22.35 -12.89 -19.11
C GLY A 110 -22.02 -11.83 -18.08
N VAL A 111 -22.94 -10.87 -17.88
CA VAL A 111 -22.79 -9.71 -16.99
C VAL A 111 -22.56 -10.11 -15.52
N ALA A 112 -22.91 -11.31 -15.10
CA ALA A 112 -22.64 -11.78 -13.75
C ALA A 112 -21.12 -11.88 -13.45
N ALA A 113 -20.27 -12.14 -14.47
CA ALA A 113 -18.83 -12.24 -14.30
C ALA A 113 -18.19 -10.94 -13.79
N PRO A 114 -18.36 -9.77 -14.46
CA PRO A 114 -17.82 -8.50 -13.96
C PRO A 114 -18.43 -8.07 -12.62
N LEU A 115 -19.70 -8.39 -12.34
CA LEU A 115 -20.34 -8.08 -11.05
C LEU A 115 -19.69 -8.87 -9.90
N LEU A 116 -19.45 -10.17 -10.10
CA LEU A 116 -18.77 -11.02 -9.12
C LEU A 116 -17.31 -10.58 -8.93
N LEU A 117 -16.63 -10.20 -10.02
CA LEU A 117 -15.28 -9.63 -9.96
C LEU A 117 -15.25 -8.35 -9.10
N ALA A 118 -16.21 -7.44 -9.32
CA ALA A 118 -16.34 -6.21 -8.55
C ALA A 118 -16.62 -6.50 -7.06
N LEU A 119 -17.47 -7.49 -6.75
CA LEU A 119 -17.76 -7.92 -5.38
C LEU A 119 -16.52 -8.49 -4.69
N CYS A 120 -15.79 -9.37 -5.36
CA CYS A 120 -14.53 -9.90 -4.84
C CYS A 120 -13.50 -8.77 -4.63
N ARG A 121 -13.43 -7.80 -5.55
CA ARG A 121 -12.54 -6.64 -5.42
C ARG A 121 -12.91 -5.75 -4.24
N PHE A 122 -14.20 -5.57 -3.97
CA PHE A 122 -14.69 -4.89 -2.78
C PHE A 122 -14.25 -5.64 -1.50
N GLY A 123 -14.39 -6.97 -1.46
CA GLY A 123 -13.93 -7.80 -0.35
C GLY A 123 -12.41 -7.69 -0.11
N GLN A 124 -11.60 -7.71 -1.18
CA GLN A 124 -10.15 -7.44 -1.07
C GLN A 124 -9.88 -6.06 -0.44
N GLY A 125 -10.58 -5.02 -0.90
CA GLY A 125 -10.44 -3.67 -0.36
C GLY A 125 -10.82 -3.58 1.12
N LEU A 126 -11.89 -4.24 1.55
CA LEU A 126 -12.27 -4.32 2.97
C LEU A 126 -11.14 -4.92 3.81
N GLY A 127 -10.63 -6.10 3.44
CA GLY A 127 -9.55 -6.76 4.16
C GLY A 127 -8.29 -5.89 4.23
N LEU A 128 -7.87 -5.34 3.09
CA LEU A 128 -6.70 -4.47 2.97
C LEU A 128 -6.81 -3.22 3.85
N GLY A 129 -8.02 -2.63 3.96
CA GLY A 129 -8.26 -1.46 4.80
C GLY A 129 -8.00 -1.72 6.29
N GLY A 130 -8.21 -2.95 6.75
CA GLY A 130 -7.98 -3.35 8.14
C GLY A 130 -6.56 -3.84 8.42
N GLU A 131 -5.88 -4.39 7.44
CA GLU A 131 -4.64 -5.14 7.66
C GLU A 131 -3.44 -4.24 8.00
N TRP A 132 -3.19 -3.22 7.17
CA TRP A 132 -1.98 -2.40 7.28
C TRP A 132 -1.79 -1.77 8.66
N GLY A 133 -2.82 -1.13 9.21
CA GLY A 133 -2.75 -0.51 10.53
C GLY A 133 -2.45 -1.52 11.63
N GLY A 134 -3.07 -2.69 11.58
CA GLY A 134 -2.82 -3.78 12.53
C GLY A 134 -1.40 -4.33 12.45
N ALA A 135 -0.86 -4.50 11.26
CA ALA A 135 0.51 -4.97 11.06
C ALA A 135 1.54 -3.95 11.58
N VAL A 136 1.32 -2.65 11.32
CA VAL A 136 2.17 -1.58 11.85
C VAL A 136 2.12 -1.56 13.38
N LEU A 137 0.94 -1.64 13.98
CA LEU A 137 0.80 -1.64 15.44
C LEU A 137 1.39 -2.89 16.07
N LEU A 138 1.19 -4.06 15.47
CA LEU A 138 1.82 -5.29 15.93
C LEU A 138 3.35 -5.13 15.99
N ALA A 139 3.96 -4.53 14.99
CA ALA A 139 5.40 -4.29 14.97
C ALA A 139 5.84 -3.20 15.98
N THR A 140 5.19 -2.04 15.95
CA THR A 140 5.63 -0.85 16.72
C THR A 140 5.32 -0.93 18.21
N GLU A 141 4.22 -1.58 18.61
CA GLU A 141 3.84 -1.78 20.02
C GLU A 141 4.68 -2.86 20.72
N ASN A 142 5.34 -3.74 19.95
CA ASN A 142 6.33 -4.71 20.46
C ASN A 142 7.78 -4.21 20.35
N ALA A 143 8.00 -2.98 19.87
CA ALA A 143 9.34 -2.43 19.70
C ALA A 143 9.95 -1.98 21.02
N PRO A 144 11.25 -2.26 21.26
CA PRO A 144 11.96 -1.67 22.38
C PRO A 144 12.09 -0.15 22.22
N PRO A 145 12.32 0.59 23.34
CA PRO A 145 12.52 2.04 23.30
C PRO A 145 13.58 2.45 22.26
N GLY A 146 13.34 3.52 21.52
CA GLY A 146 14.25 4.04 20.49
C GLY A 146 14.30 3.26 19.17
N LYS A 147 13.54 2.14 19.00
CA LYS A 147 13.56 1.31 17.79
C LYS A 147 12.17 1.16 17.11
N ARG A 148 11.27 2.08 17.37
CA ARG A 148 9.90 1.98 16.83
C ARG A 148 9.86 2.10 15.30
N ALA A 149 10.66 2.99 14.69
CA ALA A 149 10.71 3.08 13.24
C ALA A 149 11.38 1.87 12.61
N TRP A 150 12.43 1.34 13.22
CA TRP A 150 13.07 0.09 12.79
C TRP A 150 12.10 -1.10 12.79
N TYR A 151 11.30 -1.26 13.85
CA TYR A 151 10.28 -2.32 13.90
C TYR A 151 9.14 -2.05 12.91
N GLY A 152 8.67 -0.80 12.83
CA GLY A 152 7.59 -0.39 11.93
C GLY A 152 7.93 -0.48 10.44
N MET A 153 9.21 -0.58 10.06
CA MET A 153 9.61 -0.77 8.67
C MET A 153 9.33 -2.19 8.15
N PHE A 154 9.26 -3.22 9.02
CA PHE A 154 9.08 -4.59 8.56
C PHE A 154 7.75 -4.80 7.80
N PRO A 155 6.58 -4.34 8.29
CA PRO A 155 5.38 -4.37 7.48
C PRO A 155 5.49 -3.55 6.18
N GLN A 156 6.30 -2.49 6.17
CA GLN A 156 6.49 -1.67 4.96
C GLN A 156 7.31 -2.37 3.87
N LEU A 157 8.24 -3.25 4.24
CA LEU A 157 8.99 -4.08 3.30
C LEU A 157 8.08 -5.07 2.55
N GLY A 158 6.89 -5.35 3.06
CA GLY A 158 5.90 -6.18 2.34
C GLY A 158 5.50 -5.62 0.99
N ALA A 159 5.46 -4.28 0.83
CA ALA A 159 5.07 -3.64 -0.42
C ALA A 159 6.05 -3.93 -1.58
N PRO A 160 7.37 -3.65 -1.48
CA PRO A 160 8.30 -3.98 -2.55
C PRO A 160 8.44 -5.48 -2.79
N ILE A 161 8.38 -6.33 -1.75
CA ILE A 161 8.45 -7.79 -1.90
C ILE A 161 7.20 -8.29 -2.62
N GLY A 162 6.01 -7.86 -2.22
CA GLY A 162 4.75 -8.22 -2.87
C GLY A 162 4.71 -7.78 -4.33
N PHE A 163 5.21 -6.57 -4.63
CA PHE A 163 5.33 -6.07 -6.00
C PHE A 163 6.26 -6.95 -6.85
N PHE A 164 7.42 -7.29 -6.32
CA PHE A 164 8.39 -8.14 -7.00
C PHE A 164 7.83 -9.54 -7.28
N LEU A 165 7.19 -10.16 -6.29
CA LEU A 165 6.60 -11.50 -6.44
C LEU A 165 5.43 -11.49 -7.44
N SER A 166 4.55 -10.49 -7.38
CA SER A 166 3.41 -10.41 -8.29
C SER A 166 3.84 -10.16 -9.73
N GLY A 167 4.74 -9.22 -9.97
CA GLY A 167 5.30 -8.97 -11.29
C GLY A 167 6.09 -10.18 -11.83
N GLY A 168 6.89 -10.80 -10.97
CA GLY A 168 7.68 -11.97 -11.31
C GLY A 168 6.85 -13.18 -11.75
N VAL A 169 5.73 -13.46 -11.07
CA VAL A 169 4.86 -14.58 -11.45
C VAL A 169 4.20 -14.36 -12.82
N PHE A 170 3.74 -13.15 -13.13
CA PHE A 170 3.17 -12.87 -14.46
C PHE A 170 4.22 -12.88 -15.57
N LEU A 171 5.45 -12.41 -15.29
CA LEU A 171 6.55 -12.52 -16.23
C LEU A 171 6.89 -14.00 -16.49
N LEU A 172 7.02 -14.81 -15.45
CA LEU A 172 7.31 -16.24 -15.57
C LEU A 172 6.23 -16.95 -16.38
N LEU A 173 4.95 -16.71 -16.09
CA LEU A 173 3.86 -17.33 -16.84
C LEU A 173 3.86 -16.91 -18.31
N GLY A 174 4.21 -15.65 -18.61
CA GLY A 174 4.34 -15.17 -19.99
C GLY A 174 5.50 -15.79 -20.77
N GLU A 175 6.55 -16.29 -20.09
CA GLU A 175 7.68 -16.98 -20.74
C GLU A 175 7.43 -18.48 -20.92
N VAL A 176 6.70 -19.13 -20.00
CA VAL A 176 6.55 -20.60 -20.01
C VAL A 176 5.23 -21.09 -20.60
N MET A 177 4.27 -20.19 -20.85
CA MET A 177 2.96 -20.52 -21.39
C MET A 177 2.72 -19.84 -22.73
N THR A 178 1.96 -20.50 -23.60
CA THR A 178 1.42 -19.84 -24.80
C THR A 178 0.36 -18.82 -24.40
N ASP A 179 0.10 -17.82 -25.25
CA ASP A 179 -1.00 -16.86 -25.02
C ASP A 179 -2.35 -17.57 -24.89
N GLU A 180 -2.57 -18.64 -25.66
CA GLU A 180 -3.82 -19.42 -25.61
C GLU A 180 -3.99 -20.08 -24.24
N ASP A 181 -3.00 -20.79 -23.73
CA ASP A 181 -3.03 -21.44 -22.41
C ASP A 181 -3.11 -20.41 -21.28
N PHE A 182 -2.37 -19.28 -21.41
CA PHE A 182 -2.41 -18.21 -20.43
C PHE A 182 -3.82 -17.63 -20.29
N PHE A 183 -4.50 -17.30 -21.39
CA PHE A 183 -5.86 -16.76 -21.34
C PHE A 183 -6.93 -17.82 -21.04
N ALA A 184 -6.69 -19.09 -21.38
CA ALA A 184 -7.59 -20.17 -21.04
C ALA A 184 -7.65 -20.44 -19.52
N TRP A 185 -6.50 -20.53 -18.86
CA TRP A 185 -6.43 -20.90 -17.44
C TRP A 185 -5.24 -20.31 -16.69
N GLY A 186 -4.10 -20.04 -17.33
CA GLY A 186 -2.84 -19.64 -16.69
C GLY A 186 -2.97 -18.38 -15.82
N TRP A 187 -3.78 -17.42 -16.20
CA TRP A 187 -4.03 -16.20 -15.43
C TRP A 187 -4.63 -16.43 -14.05
N ARG A 188 -5.21 -17.63 -13.81
CA ARG A 188 -5.79 -18.02 -12.51
C ARG A 188 -4.73 -18.42 -11.49
N ILE A 189 -3.56 -18.88 -11.95
CA ILE A 189 -2.48 -19.40 -11.10
C ILE A 189 -2.08 -18.41 -10.01
N PRO A 190 -1.78 -17.12 -10.29
CA PRO A 190 -1.40 -16.17 -9.26
C PRO A 190 -2.46 -16.01 -8.16
N PHE A 191 -3.74 -16.00 -8.53
CA PHE A 191 -4.86 -15.88 -7.58
C PHE A 191 -5.05 -17.14 -6.73
N LEU A 192 -4.92 -18.31 -7.32
CA LEU A 192 -5.04 -19.59 -6.60
C LEU A 192 -3.82 -19.84 -5.69
N ALA A 193 -2.63 -19.37 -6.09
CA ALA A 193 -1.43 -19.43 -5.25
C ALA A 193 -1.59 -18.64 -3.94
N SER A 194 -2.46 -17.64 -3.90
CA SER A 194 -2.81 -16.93 -2.65
C SER A 194 -3.34 -17.87 -1.57
N ALA A 195 -3.97 -19.00 -1.92
CA ALA A 195 -4.42 -19.98 -0.92
C ALA A 195 -3.27 -20.50 -0.05
N VAL A 196 -2.11 -20.76 -0.66
CA VAL A 196 -0.90 -21.19 0.07
C VAL A 196 -0.38 -20.05 0.94
N LEU A 197 -0.32 -18.85 0.38
CA LEU A 197 0.18 -17.66 1.09
C LEU A 197 -0.72 -17.32 2.30
N VAL A 198 -2.03 -17.37 2.12
CA VAL A 198 -3.02 -17.16 3.21
C VAL A 198 -2.86 -18.22 4.30
N GLY A 199 -2.67 -19.49 3.92
CA GLY A 199 -2.39 -20.58 4.86
C GLY A 199 -1.14 -20.32 5.70
N VAL A 200 -0.05 -19.88 5.08
CA VAL A 200 1.19 -19.50 5.76
C VAL A 200 0.97 -18.30 6.68
N GLY A 201 0.30 -17.25 6.19
CA GLY A 201 -0.01 -16.05 6.97
C GLY A 201 -0.87 -16.37 8.19
N LEU A 202 -1.90 -17.20 8.03
CA LEU A 202 -2.77 -17.65 9.12
C LEU A 202 -1.99 -18.44 10.18
N TYR A 203 -1.19 -19.42 9.75
CA TYR A 203 -0.35 -20.22 10.64
C TYR A 203 0.57 -19.34 11.52
N ILE A 204 1.21 -18.35 10.92
CA ILE A 204 2.10 -17.44 11.65
C ILE A 204 1.30 -16.58 12.63
N ARG A 205 0.15 -16.01 12.22
CA ARG A 205 -0.67 -15.12 13.06
C ARG A 205 -1.30 -15.84 14.25
N LEU A 206 -1.65 -17.10 14.11
CA LEU A 206 -2.18 -17.89 15.22
C LEU A 206 -1.15 -18.07 16.34
N LYS A 207 0.16 -18.03 16.05
CA LYS A 207 1.25 -18.15 17.04
C LYS A 207 1.59 -16.86 17.79
N ILE A 208 1.05 -15.70 17.38
CA ILE A 208 1.31 -14.43 18.04
C ILE A 208 0.37 -14.23 19.22
N THR A 209 0.88 -13.60 20.30
CA THR A 209 0.07 -13.10 21.41
C THR A 209 -0.32 -11.64 21.18
N GLU A 210 -1.31 -11.13 21.92
CA GLU A 210 -1.79 -9.77 21.82
C GLU A 210 -0.70 -8.73 22.16
N THR A 211 -0.83 -7.49 21.70
CA THR A 211 0.18 -6.44 21.89
C THR A 211 0.18 -5.89 23.33
N PRO A 212 1.37 -5.48 23.86
CA PRO A 212 1.46 -4.94 25.21
C PRO A 212 0.63 -3.66 25.43
N ASP A 213 0.59 -2.76 24.43
CA ASP A 213 -0.16 -1.51 24.54
C ASP A 213 -1.67 -1.76 24.57
N PHE A 214 -2.17 -2.73 23.79
CA PHE A 214 -3.59 -3.10 23.86
C PHE A 214 -3.91 -3.80 25.18
N GLN A 215 -3.01 -4.60 25.73
CA GLN A 215 -3.22 -5.21 27.06
C GLN A 215 -3.40 -4.15 28.14
N LYS A 216 -2.62 -3.06 28.11
CA LYS A 216 -2.80 -1.91 29.02
C LYS A 216 -4.18 -1.26 28.88
N VAL A 217 -4.70 -1.12 27.65
CA VAL A 217 -6.07 -0.61 27.39
C VAL A 217 -7.13 -1.54 28.01
N LEU A 218 -6.93 -2.86 27.94
CA LEU A 218 -7.79 -3.84 28.60
C LEU A 218 -7.79 -3.69 30.12
N ASP A 219 -6.60 -3.62 30.70
CA ASP A 219 -6.39 -3.56 32.16
C ASP A 219 -6.93 -2.25 32.76
N SER A 220 -6.76 -1.13 32.04
CA SER A 220 -7.26 0.21 32.45
C SER A 220 -8.76 0.44 32.22
N LYS A 221 -9.46 -0.51 31.55
CA LYS A 221 -10.86 -0.36 31.09
C LYS A 221 -11.11 0.87 30.21
N ALA A 222 -10.08 1.39 29.55
CA ALA A 222 -10.11 2.61 28.72
C ALA A 222 -10.68 2.37 27.29
N ARG A 223 -11.47 1.30 27.10
CA ARG A 223 -12.05 0.99 25.77
C ARG A 223 -13.06 2.04 25.32
N VAL A 224 -12.88 2.53 24.11
CA VAL A 224 -13.83 3.46 23.48
C VAL A 224 -14.99 2.68 22.86
N LYS A 225 -16.22 3.17 23.02
CA LYS A 225 -17.44 2.48 22.50
C LYS A 225 -17.43 2.42 20.97
N VAL A 226 -17.12 3.53 20.28
CA VAL A 226 -17.10 3.62 18.81
C VAL A 226 -15.85 4.39 18.37
N PRO A 227 -14.71 3.72 18.17
CA PRO A 227 -13.42 4.34 17.84
C PRO A 227 -13.46 5.27 16.63
N VAL A 228 -14.19 4.89 15.56
CA VAL A 228 -14.33 5.72 14.35
C VAL A 228 -14.93 7.09 14.65
N VAL A 229 -16.02 7.13 15.45
CA VAL A 229 -16.67 8.38 15.82
C VAL A 229 -15.73 9.24 16.67
N THR A 230 -15.03 8.62 17.62
CA THR A 230 -14.03 9.30 18.45
C THR A 230 -12.91 9.90 17.60
N VAL A 231 -12.36 9.14 16.62
CA VAL A 231 -11.33 9.66 15.72
C VAL A 231 -11.85 10.86 14.92
N MET A 232 -13.03 10.75 14.33
CA MET A 232 -13.58 11.82 13.48
C MET A 232 -14.00 13.06 14.26
N ARG A 233 -14.43 12.91 15.52
CA ARG A 233 -14.88 14.02 16.37
C ARG A 233 -13.72 14.64 17.14
N ASP A 234 -12.97 13.81 17.88
CA ASP A 234 -12.04 14.28 18.90
C ASP A 234 -10.60 14.35 18.38
N HIS A 235 -10.27 13.57 17.32
CA HIS A 235 -8.94 13.52 16.71
C HIS A 235 -8.93 13.95 15.24
N ARG A 236 -9.92 14.75 14.79
CA ARG A 236 -10.04 15.22 13.39
C ARG A 236 -8.79 15.91 12.87
N ARG A 237 -8.10 16.70 13.71
CA ARG A 237 -6.85 17.38 13.32
C ARG A 237 -5.74 16.37 13.02
N ALA A 238 -5.58 15.32 13.83
CA ALA A 238 -4.62 14.25 13.60
C ALA A 238 -4.97 13.48 12.32
N LEU A 239 -6.24 13.17 12.08
CA LEU A 239 -6.73 12.48 10.89
C LEU A 239 -6.41 13.29 9.63
N VAL A 240 -6.77 14.57 9.57
CA VAL A 240 -6.55 15.44 8.40
C VAL A 240 -5.06 15.65 8.14
N LEU A 241 -4.30 16.06 9.17
CA LEU A 241 -2.87 16.31 9.00
C LEU A 241 -2.12 15.01 8.63
N GLY A 242 -2.43 13.88 9.25
CA GLY A 242 -1.85 12.59 8.91
C GLY A 242 -2.15 12.17 7.46
N THR A 243 -3.38 12.41 6.98
CA THR A 243 -3.76 12.16 5.58
C THR A 243 -2.86 12.95 4.62
N PHE A 244 -2.65 14.24 4.87
CA PHE A 244 -1.79 15.05 4.02
C PHE A 244 -0.29 14.75 4.21
N ILE A 245 0.15 14.32 5.40
CA ILE A 245 1.53 13.82 5.62
C ILE A 245 1.82 12.63 4.70
N ALA A 246 0.89 11.71 4.54
CA ALA A 246 1.06 10.53 3.72
C ALA A 246 0.85 10.77 2.21
N LEU A 247 0.28 11.91 1.81
CA LEU A 247 -0.13 12.21 0.43
C LEU A 247 1.02 12.04 -0.56
N SER A 248 2.17 12.68 -0.33
CA SER A 248 3.31 12.63 -1.25
C SER A 248 3.86 11.22 -1.44
N THR A 249 3.79 10.37 -0.42
CA THR A 249 4.20 8.97 -0.51
C THR A 249 3.37 8.19 -1.52
N PHE A 250 2.05 8.37 -1.50
CA PHE A 250 1.15 7.74 -2.47
C PHE A 250 1.31 8.33 -3.86
N VAL A 251 1.37 9.66 -3.97
CA VAL A 251 1.54 10.31 -5.28
C VAL A 251 2.81 9.82 -5.96
N ILE A 252 3.98 9.92 -5.32
CA ILE A 252 5.24 9.48 -5.94
C ILE A 252 5.22 7.99 -6.27
N PHE A 253 4.68 7.11 -5.40
CA PHE A 253 4.62 5.68 -5.66
C PHE A 253 3.80 5.37 -6.93
N TYR A 254 2.62 5.96 -7.08
CA TYR A 254 1.77 5.68 -8.25
C TYR A 254 2.24 6.39 -9.53
N LEU A 255 2.97 7.49 -9.40
CA LEU A 255 3.66 8.09 -10.53
C LEU A 255 4.82 7.20 -11.01
N MET A 256 5.60 6.59 -10.10
CA MET A 256 6.70 5.69 -10.46
C MET A 256 6.24 4.32 -10.94
N THR A 257 5.04 3.87 -10.54
CA THR A 257 4.53 2.55 -10.94
C THR A 257 3.55 2.64 -12.10
N VAL A 258 2.38 3.19 -11.89
CA VAL A 258 1.27 3.16 -12.87
C VAL A 258 1.48 4.17 -13.99
N PHE A 259 1.72 5.44 -13.65
CA PHE A 259 1.91 6.47 -14.67
C PHE A 259 3.16 6.23 -15.51
N ALA A 260 4.31 5.95 -14.88
CA ALA A 260 5.56 5.73 -15.59
C ALA A 260 5.48 4.55 -16.56
N LEU A 261 4.83 3.43 -16.18
CA LEU A 261 4.60 2.30 -17.09
C LEU A 261 3.73 2.72 -18.28
N SER A 262 2.61 3.39 -18.02
CA SER A 262 1.70 3.83 -19.06
C SER A 262 2.38 4.80 -20.03
N TRP A 263 3.08 5.81 -19.52
CA TRP A 263 3.77 6.80 -20.33
C TRP A 263 4.98 6.21 -21.07
N GLY A 264 5.77 5.40 -20.40
CA GLY A 264 6.96 4.75 -20.95
C GLY A 264 6.64 3.87 -22.16
N THR A 265 5.55 3.11 -22.07
CA THR A 265 5.11 2.25 -23.18
C THR A 265 4.37 3.02 -24.27
N ALA A 266 3.54 4.01 -23.93
CA ALA A 266 2.72 4.71 -24.92
C ALA A 266 3.45 5.86 -25.61
N LYS A 267 4.43 6.52 -24.96
CA LYS A 267 5.05 7.77 -25.45
C LYS A 267 6.56 7.71 -25.58
N LEU A 268 7.27 6.91 -24.76
CA LEU A 268 8.73 6.83 -24.80
C LEU A 268 9.26 5.65 -25.65
N GLY A 269 8.38 4.83 -26.22
CA GLY A 269 8.74 3.76 -27.14
C GLY A 269 9.30 2.49 -26.47
N TYR A 270 9.21 2.34 -25.15
CA TYR A 270 9.60 1.11 -24.47
C TYR A 270 8.59 -0.01 -24.75
N THR A 271 9.08 -1.22 -24.96
CA THR A 271 8.20 -2.38 -24.88
C THR A 271 7.74 -2.56 -23.44
N ARG A 272 6.58 -3.16 -23.26
CA ARG A 272 6.03 -3.46 -21.93
C ARG A 272 7.01 -4.26 -21.08
N GLN A 273 7.63 -5.31 -21.65
CA GLN A 273 8.60 -6.15 -20.97
C GLN A 273 9.81 -5.35 -20.49
N GLN A 274 10.39 -4.51 -21.36
CA GLN A 274 11.52 -3.64 -21.02
C GLN A 274 11.17 -2.73 -19.84
N PHE A 275 9.99 -2.09 -19.86
CA PHE A 275 9.61 -1.18 -18.79
C PHE A 275 9.30 -1.91 -17.47
N LEU A 276 8.67 -3.08 -17.52
CA LEU A 276 8.43 -3.91 -16.32
C LEU A 276 9.75 -4.36 -15.69
N LEU A 277 10.74 -4.78 -16.49
CA LEU A 277 12.07 -5.14 -15.97
C LEU A 277 12.75 -3.94 -15.31
N LEU A 278 12.65 -2.76 -15.91
CA LEU A 278 13.16 -1.51 -15.34
C LEU A 278 12.48 -1.18 -14.00
N GLN A 279 11.17 -1.36 -13.91
CA GLN A 279 10.43 -1.18 -12.67
C GLN A 279 10.85 -2.19 -11.60
N LEU A 280 10.95 -3.47 -11.93
CA LEU A 280 11.39 -4.51 -10.99
C LEU A 280 12.82 -4.25 -10.49
N PHE A 281 13.72 -3.79 -11.36
CA PHE A 281 15.05 -3.35 -10.94
C PHE A 281 14.97 -2.17 -9.97
N SER A 282 14.18 -1.16 -10.28
CA SER A 282 14.04 0.04 -9.46
C SER A 282 13.40 -0.23 -8.10
N VAL A 283 12.50 -1.21 -8.01
CA VAL A 283 11.87 -1.63 -6.74
C VAL A 283 12.86 -2.22 -5.74
N LEU A 284 13.99 -2.77 -6.19
CA LEU A 284 15.06 -3.19 -5.28
C LEU A 284 15.59 -2.01 -4.46
N PHE A 285 15.69 -0.84 -5.06
CA PHE A 285 16.12 0.39 -4.37
C PHE A 285 15.04 0.92 -3.43
N PHE A 286 13.75 0.75 -3.76
CA PHE A 286 12.66 0.96 -2.81
C PHE A 286 12.84 0.09 -1.56
N ALA A 287 13.07 -1.20 -1.73
CA ALA A 287 13.28 -2.13 -0.61
C ALA A 287 14.53 -1.76 0.23
N LEU A 288 15.64 -1.41 -0.43
CA LEU A 288 16.91 -1.09 0.24
C LEU A 288 16.85 0.23 1.04
N THR A 289 16.08 1.20 0.59
CA THR A 289 16.00 2.52 1.25
C THR A 289 15.03 2.55 2.43
N ILE A 290 14.09 1.62 2.55
CA ILE A 290 13.22 1.49 3.71
C ILE A 290 14.00 1.32 5.02
N PRO A 291 14.94 0.36 5.18
CA PRO A 291 15.76 0.24 6.39
C PRO A 291 16.60 1.49 6.69
N LEU A 292 17.18 2.10 5.65
CA LEU A 292 17.98 3.30 5.81
C LEU A 292 17.17 4.46 6.38
N SER A 293 15.94 4.64 5.88
CA SER A 293 15.03 5.68 6.35
C SER A 293 14.54 5.43 7.78
N ALA A 294 14.30 4.17 8.14
CA ALA A 294 13.91 3.79 9.51
C ALA A 294 15.04 4.10 10.51
N LEU A 295 16.29 3.78 10.17
CA LEU A 295 17.46 4.14 10.99
C LEU A 295 17.62 5.66 11.14
N LEU A 296 17.43 6.41 10.04
CA LEU A 296 17.45 7.87 10.07
C LEU A 296 16.35 8.42 10.98
N ALA A 297 15.15 7.84 10.89
CA ALA A 297 13.98 8.24 11.67
C ALA A 297 14.14 7.94 13.17
N ASP A 298 14.76 6.81 13.54
CA ASP A 298 15.05 6.48 14.95
C ASP A 298 16.15 7.39 15.53
N ARG A 299 17.14 7.81 14.70
CA ARG A 299 18.24 8.69 15.14
C ARG A 299 17.88 10.18 15.19
N ARG A 300 17.18 10.70 14.17
CA ARG A 300 16.89 12.14 14.00
C ARG A 300 15.45 12.52 14.26
N GLY A 301 14.61 11.54 14.57
CA GLY A 301 13.16 11.71 14.72
C GLY A 301 12.41 11.54 13.40
N ARG A 302 11.24 10.88 13.48
CA ARG A 302 10.41 10.50 12.33
C ARG A 302 9.91 11.70 11.55
N ARG A 303 9.52 12.76 12.26
CA ARG A 303 9.07 14.01 11.65
C ARG A 303 10.18 14.66 10.82
N THR A 304 11.41 14.77 11.37
CA THR A 304 12.55 15.36 10.65
C THR A 304 12.91 14.54 9.41
N ALA A 305 12.94 13.21 9.53
CA ALA A 305 13.19 12.33 8.40
C ALA A 305 12.17 12.55 7.28
N MET A 306 10.87 12.57 7.61
CA MET A 306 9.79 12.79 6.63
C MET A 306 9.84 14.19 6.01
N MET A 307 10.20 15.24 6.78
CA MET A 307 10.36 16.59 6.23
C MET A 307 11.49 16.68 5.22
N LEU A 308 12.64 16.06 5.51
CA LEU A 308 13.79 16.02 4.59
C LEU A 308 13.42 15.32 3.28
N VAL A 309 12.74 14.19 3.36
CA VAL A 309 12.34 13.42 2.18
C VAL A 309 11.24 14.15 1.39
N SER A 310 10.26 14.75 2.05
CA SER A 310 9.24 15.56 1.35
C SER A 310 9.87 16.74 0.60
N GLY A 311 10.88 17.39 1.20
CA GLY A 311 11.66 18.42 0.50
C GLY A 311 12.41 17.88 -0.71
N ALA A 312 13.05 16.70 -0.58
CA ALA A 312 13.73 16.03 -1.69
C ALA A 312 12.75 15.64 -2.82
N ILE A 313 11.54 15.16 -2.49
CA ILE A 313 10.49 14.86 -3.50
C ILE A 313 10.05 16.12 -4.22
N ALA A 314 9.91 17.25 -3.53
CA ALA A 314 9.55 18.51 -4.16
C ALA A 314 10.59 18.95 -5.20
N VAL A 315 11.88 18.77 -4.91
CA VAL A 315 12.97 19.01 -5.86
C VAL A 315 12.98 17.96 -6.99
N PHE A 316 12.78 16.68 -6.66
CA PHE A 316 12.74 15.59 -7.63
C PHE A 316 11.63 15.75 -8.67
N GLY A 317 10.50 16.35 -8.31
CA GLY A 317 9.42 16.66 -9.26
C GLY A 317 9.91 17.53 -10.43
N LEU A 318 10.85 18.44 -10.20
CA LEU A 318 11.42 19.29 -11.26
C LEU A 318 12.24 18.51 -12.30
N LEU A 319 12.63 17.27 -12.00
CA LEU A 319 13.40 16.41 -12.88
C LEU A 319 12.52 15.57 -13.82
N TYR A 320 11.18 15.66 -13.74
CA TYR A 320 10.27 14.87 -14.59
C TYR A 320 10.50 15.12 -16.06
N GLY A 321 10.47 16.38 -16.50
CA GLY A 321 10.75 16.76 -17.89
C GLY A 321 12.17 16.40 -18.31
N PRO A 322 13.21 16.93 -17.63
CA PRO A 322 14.60 16.75 -18.03
C PRO A 322 15.10 15.31 -18.01
N LEU A 323 14.69 14.47 -17.06
CA LEU A 323 15.20 13.09 -16.94
C LEU A 323 14.23 12.06 -17.55
N PHE A 324 12.98 12.06 -17.13
CA PHE A 324 12.02 11.07 -17.60
C PHE A 324 11.60 11.37 -19.05
N GLY A 325 11.38 12.65 -19.39
CA GLY A 325 11.01 13.11 -20.72
C GLY A 325 12.11 12.95 -21.76
N ALA A 326 13.38 12.86 -21.35
CA ALA A 326 14.49 12.61 -22.29
C ALA A 326 14.40 11.25 -23.00
N GLY A 327 13.65 10.28 -22.45
CA GLY A 327 13.35 8.99 -23.08
C GLY A 327 14.52 8.01 -23.19
N GLY A 328 15.75 8.44 -22.97
CA GLY A 328 16.93 7.59 -23.02
C GLY A 328 16.98 6.57 -21.88
N ALA A 329 17.47 5.34 -22.14
CA ALA A 329 17.47 4.27 -21.16
C ALA A 329 18.18 4.64 -19.85
N TRP A 330 19.29 5.36 -19.91
CA TRP A 330 20.02 5.81 -18.72
C TRP A 330 19.28 6.89 -17.94
N SER A 331 18.69 7.87 -18.62
CA SER A 331 17.96 8.97 -17.96
C SER A 331 16.68 8.46 -17.30
N VAL A 332 15.89 7.65 -18.01
CA VAL A 332 14.69 7.02 -17.48
C VAL A 332 15.05 6.05 -16.36
N GLY A 333 16.10 5.25 -16.51
CA GLY A 333 16.59 4.33 -15.48
C GLY A 333 17.01 5.05 -14.20
N ALA A 334 17.82 6.10 -14.31
CA ALA A 334 18.25 6.92 -13.19
C ALA A 334 17.05 7.59 -12.50
N PHE A 335 16.10 8.13 -13.27
CA PHE A 335 14.87 8.73 -12.74
C PHE A 335 14.05 7.72 -11.96
N MET A 336 13.84 6.52 -12.48
CA MET A 336 13.08 5.46 -11.85
C MET A 336 13.74 4.99 -10.53
N VAL A 337 15.06 4.80 -10.53
CA VAL A 337 15.82 4.43 -9.32
C VAL A 337 15.73 5.51 -8.26
N LEU A 338 15.99 6.78 -8.61
CA LEU A 338 15.89 7.91 -7.68
C LEU A 338 14.48 8.05 -7.10
N GLY A 339 13.45 7.96 -7.95
CA GLY A 339 12.06 8.02 -7.52
C GLY A 339 11.72 6.90 -6.53
N MET A 340 12.13 5.66 -6.81
CA MET A 340 11.90 4.52 -5.92
C MET A 340 12.71 4.59 -4.63
N CYS A 341 13.92 5.18 -4.65
CA CYS A 341 14.65 5.52 -3.42
C CYS A 341 13.83 6.47 -2.53
N LEU A 342 13.30 7.54 -3.11
CA LEU A 342 12.47 8.51 -2.37
C LEU A 342 11.19 7.87 -1.83
N VAL A 343 10.54 6.98 -2.57
CA VAL A 343 9.42 6.17 -2.08
C VAL A 343 9.84 5.41 -0.81
N GLY A 344 10.96 4.70 -0.83
CA GLY A 344 11.43 3.93 0.32
C GLY A 344 11.77 4.82 1.53
N PHE A 345 12.35 5.98 1.27
CA PHE A 345 12.63 6.95 2.33
C PHE A 345 11.38 7.52 3.00
N THR A 346 10.24 7.65 2.28
CA THR A 346 8.97 8.00 2.92
C THR A 346 8.33 6.83 3.62
N TYR A 347 8.40 5.63 3.00
CA TYR A 347 7.64 4.45 3.43
C TYR A 347 8.13 3.92 4.79
N GLY A 348 9.45 3.90 5.04
CA GLY A 348 10.02 3.35 6.27
C GLY A 348 9.44 3.94 7.56
N PRO A 349 9.49 5.28 7.78
CA PRO A 349 8.97 5.91 8.98
C PRO A 349 7.46 6.16 8.98
N LEU A 350 6.77 6.08 7.82
CA LEU A 350 5.38 6.50 7.65
C LEU A 350 4.43 5.80 8.63
N GLY A 351 4.51 4.47 8.72
CA GLY A 351 3.61 3.70 9.57
C GLY A 351 3.72 4.08 11.04
N THR A 352 4.94 4.18 11.54
CA THR A 352 5.21 4.59 12.94
C THR A 352 4.74 6.00 13.20
N LEU A 353 5.00 6.93 12.28
CA LEU A 353 4.61 8.33 12.41
C LEU A 353 3.09 8.49 12.45
N LEU A 354 2.35 7.83 11.55
CA LEU A 354 0.89 7.89 11.54
C LEU A 354 0.27 7.27 12.80
N ALA A 355 0.84 6.17 13.30
CA ALA A 355 0.37 5.54 14.53
C ALA A 355 0.57 6.45 15.77
N GLU A 356 1.67 7.21 15.81
CA GLU A 356 1.99 8.12 16.93
C GLU A 356 1.11 9.40 16.98
N LEU A 357 0.35 9.70 15.93
CA LEU A 357 -0.61 10.81 15.95
C LEU A 357 -1.84 10.52 16.82
N PHE A 358 -2.07 9.26 17.20
CA PHE A 358 -3.27 8.84 17.91
C PHE A 358 -2.95 8.16 19.24
N PRO A 359 -3.76 8.38 20.29
CA PRO A 359 -3.64 7.65 21.55
C PRO A 359 -3.99 6.17 21.36
N ALA A 360 -3.52 5.32 22.29
CA ALA A 360 -3.59 3.86 22.17
C ALA A 360 -5.01 3.31 21.95
N GLU A 361 -6.02 3.97 22.54
CA GLU A 361 -7.43 3.56 22.54
C GLU A 361 -8.11 3.65 21.16
N VAL A 362 -7.58 4.48 20.26
CA VAL A 362 -8.11 4.70 18.90
C VAL A 362 -7.03 4.62 17.82
N ARG A 363 -5.85 4.14 18.17
CA ARG A 363 -4.66 4.16 17.31
C ARG A 363 -4.83 3.31 16.06
N TYR A 364 -5.43 2.13 16.20
CA TYR A 364 -5.68 1.26 15.05
C TYR A 364 -6.60 1.95 14.04
N THR A 365 -7.76 2.39 14.49
CA THR A 365 -8.74 3.09 13.65
C THR A 365 -8.15 4.37 13.05
N GLY A 366 -7.49 5.18 13.86
CA GLY A 366 -6.92 6.46 13.42
C GLY A 366 -5.84 6.30 12.37
N ALA A 367 -4.84 5.45 12.61
CA ALA A 367 -3.75 5.20 11.68
C ALA A 367 -4.25 4.58 10.36
N SER A 368 -5.16 3.59 10.44
CA SER A 368 -5.73 2.93 9.26
C SER A 368 -6.56 3.89 8.40
N LEU A 369 -7.45 4.67 9.01
CA LEU A 369 -8.25 5.67 8.27
C LEU A 369 -7.36 6.71 7.60
N THR A 370 -6.38 7.23 8.32
CA THR A 370 -5.42 8.23 7.81
C THR A 370 -4.69 7.71 6.58
N PHE A 371 -4.13 6.51 6.65
CA PHE A 371 -3.41 5.87 5.54
C PHE A 371 -4.33 5.65 4.33
N ASN A 372 -5.55 5.18 4.57
CA ASN A 372 -6.47 4.87 3.49
C ASN A 372 -7.10 6.12 2.86
N PHE A 373 -7.36 7.18 3.61
CA PHE A 373 -7.76 8.48 3.02
C PHE A 373 -6.63 9.09 2.17
N ALA A 374 -5.38 9.01 2.64
CA ALA A 374 -4.23 9.44 1.84
C ALA A 374 -4.10 8.61 0.54
N SER A 375 -4.39 7.30 0.61
CA SER A 375 -4.36 6.43 -0.57
C SER A 375 -5.46 6.78 -1.60
N ILE A 376 -6.65 7.17 -1.17
CA ILE A 376 -7.68 7.65 -2.10
C ILE A 376 -7.18 8.89 -2.84
N LEU A 377 -6.68 9.89 -2.10
CA LEU A 377 -6.24 11.16 -2.69
C LEU A 377 -5.00 11.00 -3.58
N GLY A 378 -4.03 10.20 -3.13
CA GLY A 378 -2.73 10.06 -3.81
C GLY A 378 -2.62 8.88 -4.77
N ALA A 379 -3.40 7.80 -4.56
CA ALA A 379 -3.27 6.60 -5.35
C ALA A 379 -4.32 6.48 -6.46
N SER A 380 -5.59 6.78 -6.16
CA SER A 380 -6.66 6.62 -7.16
C SER A 380 -6.64 7.75 -8.18
N ALA A 381 -6.40 8.99 -7.76
CA ALA A 381 -6.45 10.17 -8.63
C ALA A 381 -5.12 10.46 -9.34
N ALA A 382 -3.96 10.15 -8.72
CA ALA A 382 -2.66 10.59 -9.23
C ALA A 382 -2.32 10.09 -10.65
N PRO A 383 -2.52 8.82 -11.03
CA PRO A 383 -2.20 8.38 -12.38
C PRO A 383 -3.05 9.07 -13.45
N TYR A 384 -4.33 9.28 -13.16
CA TYR A 384 -5.25 9.97 -14.06
C TYR A 384 -4.87 11.43 -14.24
N ILE A 385 -4.65 12.16 -13.14
CA ILE A 385 -4.22 13.57 -13.16
C ILE A 385 -2.90 13.69 -13.90
N ALA A 386 -1.94 12.81 -13.64
CA ALA A 386 -0.63 12.83 -14.29
C ALA A 386 -0.74 12.56 -15.79
N LEU A 387 -1.56 11.60 -16.21
CA LEU A 387 -1.78 11.32 -17.63
C LEU A 387 -2.43 12.52 -18.33
N TRP A 388 -3.44 13.11 -17.71
CA TRP A 388 -4.10 14.30 -18.24
C TRP A 388 -3.14 15.50 -18.35
N LEU A 389 -2.36 15.79 -17.28
CA LEU A 389 -1.35 16.85 -17.29
C LEU A 389 -0.28 16.58 -18.33
N GLY A 390 0.29 15.39 -18.36
CA GLY A 390 1.35 15.02 -19.30
C GLY A 390 0.89 15.12 -20.76
N THR A 391 -0.36 14.73 -21.05
CA THR A 391 -0.91 14.77 -22.40
C THR A 391 -1.23 16.19 -22.88
N ASN A 392 -1.78 17.04 -22.00
CA ASN A 392 -2.27 18.36 -22.38
C ASN A 392 -1.24 19.48 -22.17
N TYR A 393 -0.31 19.34 -21.20
CA TYR A 393 0.61 20.41 -20.82
C TYR A 393 2.08 19.99 -20.79
N GLY A 394 2.39 18.69 -20.80
CA GLY A 394 3.75 18.18 -20.77
C GLY A 394 4.17 17.60 -19.41
N LEU A 395 5.29 16.87 -19.42
CA LEU A 395 5.80 16.16 -18.24
C LEU A 395 6.25 17.07 -17.10
N GLU A 396 6.61 18.31 -17.39
CA GLU A 396 6.96 19.31 -16.39
C GLU A 396 5.79 19.55 -15.42
N TYR A 397 4.54 19.57 -15.94
CA TYR A 397 3.35 19.75 -15.11
C TYR A 397 3.04 18.51 -14.24
N VAL A 398 3.41 17.32 -14.69
CA VAL A 398 3.39 16.12 -13.84
C VAL A 398 4.38 16.27 -12.67
N GLY A 399 5.55 16.82 -12.98
CA GLY A 399 6.55 17.16 -11.97
C GLY A 399 6.05 18.22 -10.98
N TYR A 400 5.41 19.29 -11.43
CA TYR A 400 4.83 20.33 -10.58
C TYR A 400 3.71 19.76 -9.68
N TYR A 401 2.89 18.84 -10.21
CA TYR A 401 1.89 18.12 -9.42
C TYR A 401 2.53 17.33 -8.26
N LEU A 402 3.61 16.58 -8.54
CA LEU A 402 4.36 15.85 -7.53
C LEU A 402 4.98 16.81 -6.49
N SER A 403 5.61 17.89 -6.95
CA SER A 403 6.20 18.92 -6.10
C SER A 403 5.15 19.56 -5.18
N GLY A 404 3.98 19.89 -5.73
CA GLY A 404 2.86 20.43 -4.99
C GLY A 404 2.36 19.49 -3.90
N ALA A 405 2.19 18.20 -4.21
CA ALA A 405 1.82 17.18 -3.23
C ALA A 405 2.87 17.05 -2.11
N ALA A 406 4.15 17.13 -2.46
CA ALA A 406 5.25 17.07 -1.48
C ALA A 406 5.29 18.31 -0.58
N LEU A 407 5.04 19.50 -1.11
CA LEU A 407 4.92 20.74 -0.33
C LEU A 407 3.71 20.71 0.62
N ILE A 408 2.59 20.16 0.19
CA ILE A 408 1.41 19.95 1.06
C ILE A 408 1.78 19.00 2.22
N SER A 409 2.47 17.88 1.93
CA SER A 409 2.93 16.95 2.97
C SER A 409 3.91 17.63 3.94
N LEU A 410 4.82 18.45 3.43
CA LEU A 410 5.77 19.21 4.24
C LEU A 410 5.04 20.22 5.17
N ALA A 411 4.08 20.95 4.64
CA ALA A 411 3.25 21.88 5.43
C ALA A 411 2.46 21.13 6.53
N ALA A 412 1.86 19.98 6.20
CA ALA A 412 1.17 19.15 7.17
C ALA A 412 2.10 18.65 8.29
N LEU A 413 3.35 18.24 7.96
CA LEU A 413 4.38 17.86 8.94
C LEU A 413 4.77 19.03 9.86
N ILE A 414 4.87 20.25 9.34
CA ILE A 414 5.13 21.44 10.13
C ILE A 414 3.99 21.69 11.13
N MET A 415 2.75 21.64 10.65
CA MET A 415 1.55 21.88 11.45
C MET A 415 1.27 20.79 12.50
N ALA A 416 1.73 19.55 12.25
CA ALA A 416 1.54 18.42 13.15
C ALA A 416 2.53 18.40 14.32
N LYS A 417 3.45 19.36 14.45
CA LYS A 417 4.47 19.41 15.52
C LYS A 417 3.90 19.20 16.93
N SER A 418 2.74 19.80 17.22
CA SER A 418 2.09 19.72 18.52
C SER A 418 1.40 18.38 18.82
N LEU A 419 1.20 17.55 17.82
CA LEU A 419 0.53 16.24 17.94
C LEU A 419 1.52 15.10 18.15
N MET A 420 2.80 15.36 17.94
CA MET A 420 3.84 14.33 17.99
C MET A 420 4.56 14.32 19.34
N PRO A 421 4.96 13.15 19.86
CA PRO A 421 5.77 13.06 21.07
C PRO A 421 7.05 13.90 20.91
N ARG A 422 7.45 14.59 21.98
CA ARG A 422 8.74 15.30 21.99
C ARG A 422 9.85 14.27 21.86
N THR A 423 10.71 14.42 20.85
CA THR A 423 11.95 13.63 20.71
C THR A 423 12.82 13.92 21.93
N GLY A 424 12.94 12.94 22.85
CA GLY A 424 13.76 13.09 24.07
C GLY A 424 13.13 12.57 25.35
N ALA A 425 11.89 12.05 25.34
CA ALA A 425 11.28 11.41 26.50
C ALA A 425 11.05 9.92 26.19
N GLY A 426 12.09 9.11 26.40
CA GLY A 426 12.02 7.65 26.30
C GLY A 426 13.38 7.03 26.41
#